data_c515f02b46fcbde8decb7ae4750e4444
#
_entry.id   c515f02b46fcbde8decb7ae4750e4444
#
_cell.length_a   1.000
_cell.length_b   1.000
_cell.length_c   1.000
_cell.angle_alpha   90.00
_cell.angle_beta   90.00
_cell.angle_gamma   90.00
#
_symmetry.space_group_name_H-M   'P 1'
#
loop_
_entity.id
_entity.type
_entity.pdbx_description
1 polymer ?
#
loop_
_entity_poly.entity_id
_entity_poly.type
_entity_poly.pdbx_seq_one_letter_code
_entity_poly.pdbx_strand_id
1 'polypeptide(L)'
;FYTPYSTSSNSSVILATSGAFILGFSSIFTGLNFIVTINTMRPPGMSWFRMPLFLWATYATSIIQVLATPVLGITLLLLIAERVMHIGIFDPEFNGDPVTFQHFFWFYSHPAVYIMILPAFGVISDLISVHSHKRIFGYRFIAYSSIAIALLGFLVWGHHMFTSGMGPLTTIIFSALTFTVSVPDRKSTRLNSSHANISYA
;
A
#
# COMPACT_ATOMS: atom_id res chain seq x y z
N PHE A 1 14.19 -2.51 -12.25
CA PHE A 1 13.51 -1.33 -12.78
C PHE A 1 14.14 -0.01 -12.30
N TYR A 2 14.87 -0.03 -11.20
CA TYR A 2 15.33 1.17 -10.50
C TYR A 2 16.43 1.90 -11.28
N THR A 3 16.23 3.16 -11.62
CA THR A 3 17.24 4.03 -12.25
C THR A 3 18.18 4.63 -11.20
N PRO A 4 19.49 4.81 -11.49
CA PRO A 4 20.16 4.53 -12.77
C PRO A 4 20.62 3.09 -12.97
N TYR A 5 20.47 2.21 -11.98
CA TYR A 5 21.04 0.84 -12.00
C TYR A 5 20.55 -0.02 -13.16
N SER A 6 19.34 0.25 -13.66
CA SER A 6 18.76 -0.49 -14.77
C SER A 6 19.22 -0.01 -16.14
N THR A 7 19.94 1.09 -16.26
CA THR A 7 20.37 1.67 -17.55
C THR A 7 21.40 0.82 -18.25
N SER A 8 22.29 0.16 -17.50
CA SER A 8 23.31 -0.75 -18.03
C SER A 8 22.78 -2.14 -18.42
N SER A 9 21.49 -2.41 -18.21
CA SER A 9 20.90 -3.72 -18.49
C SER A 9 20.23 -3.78 -19.86
N ASN A 10 20.11 -5.03 -20.39
CA ASN A 10 19.60 -5.34 -21.73
C ASN A 10 18.13 -4.96 -21.96
N SER A 11 17.66 -5.12 -23.20
CA SER A 11 16.25 -4.98 -23.64
C SER A 11 15.22 -5.79 -22.83
N SER A 12 15.66 -6.83 -22.09
CA SER A 12 14.80 -7.60 -21.17
C SER A 12 14.14 -6.75 -20.09
N VAL A 13 14.71 -5.61 -19.73
CA VAL A 13 14.07 -4.66 -18.79
C VAL A 13 12.79 -4.08 -19.39
N ILE A 14 12.73 -3.80 -20.68
CA ILE A 14 11.53 -3.30 -21.38
C ILE A 14 10.41 -4.33 -21.28
N LEU A 15 10.71 -5.61 -21.53
CA LEU A 15 9.71 -6.69 -21.45
C LEU A 15 9.20 -6.87 -20.03
N ALA A 16 10.10 -6.88 -19.04
CA ALA A 16 9.70 -7.00 -17.62
C ALA A 16 8.87 -5.80 -17.15
N THR A 17 9.25 -4.59 -17.56
CA THR A 17 8.53 -3.36 -17.23
C THR A 17 7.15 -3.32 -17.90
N SER A 18 7.05 -3.76 -19.15
CA SER A 18 5.77 -3.88 -19.86
C SER A 18 4.86 -4.93 -19.20
N GLY A 19 5.42 -6.05 -18.78
CA GLY A 19 4.67 -7.08 -18.03
C GLY A 19 4.12 -6.54 -16.71
N ALA A 20 4.94 -5.81 -15.95
CA ALA A 20 4.51 -5.17 -14.70
C ALA A 20 3.43 -4.10 -14.94
N PHE A 21 3.51 -3.36 -16.04
CA PHE A 21 2.48 -2.39 -16.45
C PHE A 21 1.13 -3.08 -16.71
N ILE A 22 1.12 -4.19 -17.44
CA ILE A 22 -0.09 -4.98 -17.70
C ILE A 22 -0.68 -5.54 -16.40
N LEU A 23 0.18 -6.05 -15.49
CA LEU A 23 -0.25 -6.52 -14.17
C LEU A 23 -0.88 -5.41 -13.32
N GLY A 24 -0.48 -4.15 -13.53
CA GLY A 24 -1.11 -3.00 -12.90
C GLY A 24 -2.61 -2.89 -13.20
N PHE A 25 -3.04 -3.15 -14.44
CA PHE A 25 -4.47 -3.18 -14.77
C PHE A 25 -5.23 -4.29 -14.02
N SER A 26 -4.63 -5.47 -13.92
CA SER A 26 -5.21 -6.57 -13.13
C SER A 26 -5.42 -6.16 -11.67
N SER A 27 -4.45 -5.47 -11.07
CA SER A 27 -4.55 -4.95 -9.70
C SER A 27 -5.70 -3.94 -9.56
N ILE A 28 -5.82 -2.99 -10.48
CA ILE A 28 -6.91 -1.99 -10.48
C ILE A 28 -8.27 -2.65 -10.59
N PHE A 29 -8.45 -3.58 -11.53
CA PHE A 29 -9.72 -4.28 -11.71
C PHE A 29 -10.07 -5.16 -10.51
N THR A 30 -9.09 -5.78 -9.87
CA THR A 30 -9.28 -6.53 -8.61
C THR A 30 -9.77 -5.61 -7.50
N GLY A 31 -9.15 -4.45 -7.33
CA GLY A 31 -9.58 -3.46 -6.34
C GLY A 31 -11.00 -2.96 -6.60
N LEU A 32 -11.32 -2.62 -7.85
CA LEU A 32 -12.68 -2.21 -8.25
C LEU A 32 -13.71 -3.31 -8.00
N ASN A 33 -13.37 -4.56 -8.34
CA ASN A 33 -14.26 -5.71 -8.10
C ASN A 33 -14.56 -5.87 -6.61
N PHE A 34 -13.58 -5.81 -5.72
CA PHE A 34 -13.81 -5.89 -4.27
C PHE A 34 -14.65 -4.72 -3.76
N ILE A 35 -14.39 -3.49 -4.21
CA ILE A 35 -15.19 -2.32 -3.82
C ILE A 35 -16.65 -2.52 -4.22
N VAL A 36 -16.91 -2.90 -5.46
CA VAL A 36 -18.26 -3.12 -5.95
C VAL A 36 -18.94 -4.28 -5.21
N THR A 37 -18.26 -5.41 -5.06
CA THR A 37 -18.79 -6.59 -4.36
C THR A 37 -19.17 -6.26 -2.91
N ILE A 38 -18.29 -5.60 -2.16
CA ILE A 38 -18.56 -5.23 -0.76
C ILE A 38 -19.71 -4.22 -0.66
N ASN A 39 -19.87 -3.31 -1.62
CA ASN A 39 -20.98 -2.36 -1.60
C ASN A 39 -22.32 -2.96 -1.99
N THR A 40 -22.35 -3.83 -2.99
CA THR A 40 -23.61 -4.29 -3.63
C THR A 40 -24.06 -5.67 -3.19
N MET A 41 -23.14 -6.57 -2.83
CA MET A 41 -23.44 -7.98 -2.56
C MET A 41 -23.43 -8.35 -1.07
N ARG A 42 -23.50 -7.39 -0.16
CA ARG A 42 -23.66 -7.68 1.27
C ARG A 42 -25.00 -8.36 1.52
N PRO A 43 -25.01 -9.46 2.30
CA PRO A 43 -26.27 -10.15 2.62
C PRO A 43 -27.21 -9.23 3.41
N PRO A 44 -28.53 -9.43 3.31
CA PRO A 44 -29.52 -8.67 4.07
C PRO A 44 -29.21 -8.68 5.57
N GLY A 45 -29.25 -7.50 6.21
CA GLY A 45 -28.93 -7.33 7.64
C GLY A 45 -27.45 -7.15 7.96
N MET A 46 -26.53 -7.30 7.01
CA MET A 46 -25.11 -7.00 7.20
C MET A 46 -24.83 -5.52 6.95
N SER A 47 -24.92 -4.70 7.99
CA SER A 47 -24.50 -3.30 7.93
C SER A 47 -22.97 -3.20 8.00
N TRP A 48 -22.41 -2.02 7.68
CA TRP A 48 -20.97 -1.77 7.72
C TRP A 48 -20.30 -2.23 9.02
N PHE A 49 -20.89 -1.95 10.18
CA PHE A 49 -20.33 -2.33 11.47
C PHE A 49 -20.70 -3.73 11.94
N ARG A 50 -21.29 -4.54 11.06
CA ARG A 50 -21.53 -5.98 11.28
C ARG A 50 -20.71 -6.86 10.35
N MET A 51 -19.87 -6.26 9.49
CA MET A 51 -18.97 -7.01 8.61
C MET A 51 -17.78 -7.60 9.39
N PRO A 52 -17.24 -8.76 8.98
CA PRO A 52 -15.93 -9.22 9.44
C PRO A 52 -14.84 -8.17 9.24
N LEU A 53 -13.84 -8.12 10.13
CA LEU A 53 -12.73 -7.18 10.00
C LEU A 53 -11.90 -7.42 8.74
N PHE A 54 -11.84 -8.65 8.27
CA PHE A 54 -11.24 -8.99 6.99
C PHE A 54 -11.85 -8.20 5.82
N LEU A 55 -13.18 -8.02 5.79
CA LEU A 55 -13.83 -7.22 4.74
C LEU A 55 -13.50 -5.73 4.83
N TRP A 56 -13.34 -5.18 6.03
CA TRP A 56 -12.87 -3.81 6.22
C TRP A 56 -11.44 -3.64 5.73
N ALA A 57 -10.56 -4.57 6.07
CA ALA A 57 -9.17 -4.58 5.62
C ALA A 57 -9.08 -4.71 4.09
N THR A 58 -9.85 -5.62 3.50
CA THR A 58 -9.92 -5.80 2.04
C THR A 58 -10.48 -4.55 1.34
N TYR A 59 -11.49 -3.91 1.92
CA TYR A 59 -12.04 -2.66 1.38
C TYR A 59 -11.00 -1.53 1.39
N ALA A 60 -10.29 -1.35 2.51
CA ALA A 60 -9.20 -0.38 2.62
C ALA A 60 -8.08 -0.67 1.62
N THR A 61 -7.66 -1.93 1.49
CA THR A 61 -6.70 -2.39 0.50
C THR A 61 -7.11 -2.06 -0.93
N SER A 62 -8.38 -2.30 -1.26
CA SER A 62 -8.92 -2.04 -2.59
C SER A 62 -8.89 -0.56 -2.97
N ILE A 63 -9.13 0.32 -2.01
CA ILE A 63 -8.98 1.77 -2.20
C ILE A 63 -7.52 2.11 -2.55
N ILE A 64 -6.56 1.53 -1.82
CA ILE A 64 -5.13 1.73 -2.12
C ILE A 64 -4.79 1.24 -3.53
N GLN A 65 -5.25 0.05 -3.91
CA GLN A 65 -4.99 -0.53 -5.24
C GLN A 65 -5.47 0.39 -6.36
N VAL A 66 -6.68 0.91 -6.27
CA VAL A 66 -7.27 1.76 -7.31
C VAL A 66 -6.56 3.11 -7.40
N LEU A 67 -6.15 3.68 -6.27
CA LEU A 67 -5.54 5.02 -6.25
C LEU A 67 -4.03 5.01 -6.50
N ALA A 68 -3.30 4.03 -5.97
CA ALA A 68 -1.84 4.00 -6.06
C ALA A 68 -1.33 3.36 -7.35
N THR A 69 -1.99 2.32 -7.86
CA THR A 69 -1.50 1.57 -9.03
C THR A 69 -1.37 2.41 -10.31
N PRO A 70 -2.23 3.39 -10.60
CA PRO A 70 -2.05 4.29 -11.74
C PRO A 70 -0.72 5.04 -11.73
N VAL A 71 -0.22 5.43 -10.55
CA VAL A 71 1.07 6.13 -10.42
C VAL A 71 2.22 5.21 -10.82
N LEU A 72 2.18 3.94 -10.41
CA LEU A 72 3.15 2.95 -10.90
C LEU A 72 3.03 2.79 -12.41
N GLY A 73 1.82 2.70 -12.95
CA GLY A 73 1.59 2.59 -14.39
C GLY A 73 2.24 3.71 -15.17
N ILE A 74 2.06 4.96 -14.74
CA ILE A 74 2.71 6.13 -15.34
C ILE A 74 4.23 6.02 -15.24
N THR A 75 4.76 5.66 -14.08
CA THR A 75 6.21 5.50 -13.86
C THR A 75 6.83 4.49 -14.82
N LEU A 76 6.16 3.33 -14.98
CA LEU A 76 6.64 2.28 -15.87
C LEU A 76 6.56 2.69 -17.35
N LEU A 77 5.49 3.40 -17.75
CA LEU A 77 5.37 3.94 -19.11
C LEU A 77 6.47 4.96 -19.41
N LEU A 78 6.75 5.88 -18.49
CA LEU A 78 7.82 6.85 -18.64
C LEU A 78 9.19 6.16 -18.76
N LEU A 79 9.43 5.11 -17.97
CA LEU A 79 10.67 4.33 -18.04
C LEU A 79 10.80 3.58 -19.38
N ILE A 80 9.71 3.03 -19.91
CA ILE A 80 9.71 2.40 -21.24
C ILE A 80 9.97 3.45 -22.34
N ALA A 81 9.30 4.60 -22.26
CA ALA A 81 9.46 5.69 -23.24
C ALA A 81 10.91 6.20 -23.23
N GLU A 82 11.50 6.41 -22.06
CA GLU A 82 12.91 6.80 -21.95
C GLU A 82 13.83 5.84 -22.66
N ARG A 83 13.66 4.53 -22.43
CA ARG A 83 14.52 3.49 -23.04
C ARG A 83 14.32 3.31 -24.53
N VAL A 84 13.10 3.45 -25.04
CA VAL A 84 12.77 3.28 -26.46
C VAL A 84 13.13 4.52 -27.26
N MET A 85 12.90 5.71 -26.69
CA MET A 85 13.06 6.98 -27.40
C MET A 85 14.40 7.67 -27.09
N HIS A 86 15.20 7.13 -26.16
CA HIS A 86 16.49 7.71 -25.69
C HIS A 86 16.35 9.17 -25.24
N ILE A 87 15.28 9.45 -24.46
CA ILE A 87 15.01 10.78 -23.90
C ILE A 87 15.34 10.78 -22.41
N GLY A 88 15.84 11.89 -21.88
CA GLY A 88 16.18 12.02 -20.47
C GLY A 88 14.95 12.37 -19.63
N ILE A 89 14.36 11.37 -18.95
CA ILE A 89 13.31 11.56 -17.94
C ILE A 89 13.90 11.27 -16.58
N PHE A 90 14.49 10.12 -16.39
CA PHE A 90 15.05 9.63 -15.13
C PHE A 90 16.55 9.34 -15.21
N ASP A 91 17.07 9.07 -16.42
CA ASP A 91 18.45 8.69 -16.63
C ASP A 91 19.37 9.91 -16.69
N PRO A 92 20.32 10.03 -15.74
CA PRO A 92 21.26 11.17 -15.71
C PRO A 92 22.18 11.24 -16.94
N GLU A 93 22.42 10.16 -17.68
CA GLU A 93 23.19 10.19 -18.93
C GLU A 93 22.50 11.04 -20.02
N PHE A 94 21.17 11.15 -19.96
CA PHE A 94 20.35 11.98 -20.84
C PHE A 94 19.81 13.23 -20.16
N ASN A 95 20.42 13.70 -19.08
CA ASN A 95 19.96 14.82 -18.26
C ASN A 95 18.63 14.59 -17.54
N GLY A 96 18.25 13.34 -17.29
CA GLY A 96 17.12 12.97 -16.47
C GLY A 96 17.43 13.02 -14.97
N ASP A 97 16.38 12.97 -14.15
CA ASP A 97 16.50 13.00 -12.69
C ASP A 97 16.10 11.66 -12.06
N PRO A 98 17.06 10.85 -11.57
CA PRO A 98 16.76 9.57 -10.92
C PRO A 98 16.00 9.74 -9.59
N VAL A 99 16.07 10.92 -8.94
CA VAL A 99 15.32 11.17 -7.69
C VAL A 99 13.83 11.28 -7.99
N THR A 100 13.46 11.85 -9.14
CA THR A 100 12.07 11.87 -9.60
C THR A 100 11.52 10.46 -9.80
N PHE A 101 12.30 9.53 -10.37
CA PHE A 101 11.90 8.12 -10.42
C PHE A 101 11.64 7.54 -9.03
N GLN A 102 12.51 7.82 -8.06
CA GLN A 102 12.34 7.34 -6.68
C GLN A 102 11.05 7.84 -6.06
N HIS A 103 10.69 9.11 -6.25
CA HIS A 103 9.42 9.66 -5.76
C HIS A 103 8.22 8.92 -6.33
N PHE A 104 8.13 8.75 -7.64
CA PHE A 104 7.02 8.04 -8.29
C PHE A 104 6.96 6.57 -7.87
N PHE A 105 8.11 5.89 -7.82
CA PHE A 105 8.20 4.50 -7.45
C PHE A 105 7.75 4.27 -6.00
N TRP A 106 8.23 5.05 -5.05
CA TRP A 106 7.90 4.90 -3.63
C TRP A 106 6.52 5.41 -3.27
N PHE A 107 5.98 6.36 -4.02
CA PHE A 107 4.59 6.79 -3.87
C PHE A 107 3.60 5.63 -4.12
N TYR A 108 3.97 4.67 -4.95
CA TYR A 108 3.22 3.42 -5.11
C TYR A 108 3.72 2.33 -4.15
N SER A 109 5.03 2.09 -4.09
CA SER A 109 5.58 0.90 -3.45
C SER A 109 5.40 0.90 -1.93
N HIS A 110 5.32 2.07 -1.29
CA HIS A 110 4.97 2.13 0.12
C HIS A 110 3.48 1.76 0.35
N PRO A 111 2.48 2.36 -0.31
CA PRO A 111 1.12 1.84 -0.24
C PRO A 111 0.98 0.34 -0.59
N ALA A 112 1.81 -0.18 -1.49
CA ALA A 112 1.81 -1.60 -1.83
C ALA A 112 2.14 -2.52 -0.64
N VAL A 113 3.02 -2.12 0.28
CA VAL A 113 3.27 -2.91 1.50
C VAL A 113 2.05 -2.93 2.42
N TYR A 114 1.24 -1.88 2.42
CA TYR A 114 -0.03 -1.87 3.15
C TYR A 114 -1.10 -2.71 2.45
N ILE A 115 -1.09 -2.82 1.12
CA ILE A 115 -1.92 -3.78 0.38
C ILE A 115 -1.67 -5.22 0.85
N MET A 116 -0.43 -5.55 1.17
CA MET A 116 -0.07 -6.88 1.66
C MET A 116 -0.47 -7.10 3.12
N ILE A 117 -0.23 -6.14 4.00
CA ILE A 117 -0.36 -6.36 5.45
C ILE A 117 -1.79 -6.17 5.98
N LEU A 118 -2.59 -5.27 5.39
CA LEU A 118 -3.95 -5.01 5.88
C LEU A 118 -4.86 -6.25 5.83
N PRO A 119 -4.92 -7.03 4.73
CA PRO A 119 -5.71 -8.27 4.71
C PRO A 119 -5.24 -9.28 5.75
N ALA A 120 -3.92 -9.38 5.99
CA ALA A 120 -3.37 -10.26 7.02
C ALA A 120 -3.86 -9.86 8.43
N PHE A 121 -3.89 -8.56 8.75
CA PHE A 121 -4.47 -8.08 10.01
C PHE A 121 -5.96 -8.43 10.13
N GLY A 122 -6.71 -8.33 9.04
CA GLY A 122 -8.11 -8.73 9.01
C GLY A 122 -8.30 -10.22 9.31
N VAL A 123 -7.55 -11.09 8.63
CA VAL A 123 -7.58 -12.55 8.84
C VAL A 123 -7.20 -12.90 10.28
N ILE A 124 -6.10 -12.36 10.80
CA ILE A 124 -5.64 -12.64 12.17
C ILE A 124 -6.70 -12.20 13.19
N SER A 125 -7.32 -11.04 12.99
CA SER A 125 -8.38 -10.55 13.88
C SER A 125 -9.58 -11.50 13.95
N ASP A 126 -10.03 -11.99 12.81
CA ASP A 126 -11.15 -12.93 12.73
C ASP A 126 -10.77 -14.30 13.30
N LEU A 127 -9.55 -14.81 13.04
CA LEU A 127 -9.05 -16.06 13.61
C LEU A 127 -8.98 -16.00 15.14
N ILE A 128 -8.45 -14.93 15.71
CA ILE A 128 -8.39 -14.75 17.16
C ILE A 128 -9.80 -14.76 17.77
N SER A 129 -10.75 -14.09 17.14
CA SER A 129 -12.14 -14.06 17.58
C SER A 129 -12.77 -15.46 17.61
N VAL A 130 -12.54 -16.24 16.56
CA VAL A 130 -13.07 -17.61 16.44
C VAL A 130 -12.45 -18.54 17.50
N HIS A 131 -11.13 -18.55 17.62
CA HIS A 131 -10.42 -19.45 18.54
C HIS A 131 -10.58 -19.07 20.01
N SER A 132 -10.70 -17.79 20.34
CA SER A 132 -10.92 -17.34 21.72
C SER A 132 -12.38 -17.42 22.16
N HIS A 133 -13.31 -17.67 21.23
CA HIS A 133 -14.78 -17.62 21.46
C HIS A 133 -15.25 -16.30 22.08
N LYS A 134 -14.51 -15.19 21.82
CA LYS A 134 -14.81 -13.87 22.37
C LYS A 134 -15.07 -12.85 21.26
N ARG A 135 -15.91 -11.88 21.55
CA ARG A 135 -16.13 -10.75 20.62
C ARG A 135 -14.90 -9.85 20.62
N ILE A 136 -14.55 -9.35 19.44
CA ILE A 136 -13.44 -8.41 19.27
C ILE A 136 -13.71 -7.13 20.05
N PHE A 137 -12.83 -6.82 21.01
CA PHE A 137 -12.90 -5.58 21.76
C PHE A 137 -12.49 -4.40 20.85
N GLY A 138 -13.27 -3.32 20.88
CA GLY A 138 -12.95 -2.15 20.07
C GLY A 138 -13.07 -2.34 18.56
N TYR A 139 -13.97 -3.22 18.09
CA TYR A 139 -14.20 -3.52 16.67
C TYR A 139 -14.19 -2.27 15.77
N ARG A 140 -14.94 -1.22 16.15
CA ARG A 140 -15.01 0.03 15.37
C ARG A 140 -13.65 0.72 15.25
N PHE A 141 -12.84 0.68 16.33
CA PHE A 141 -11.51 1.28 16.31
C PHE A 141 -10.56 0.54 15.35
N ILE A 142 -10.65 -0.80 15.29
CA ILE A 142 -9.83 -1.59 14.37
C ILE A 142 -10.27 -1.34 12.92
N ALA A 143 -11.58 -1.30 12.65
CA ALA A 143 -12.12 -0.98 11.34
C ALA A 143 -11.66 0.41 10.85
N TYR A 144 -11.79 1.44 11.68
CA TYR A 144 -11.30 2.79 11.37
C TYR A 144 -9.77 2.86 11.26
N SER A 145 -9.05 2.07 12.06
CA SER A 145 -7.59 2.00 11.95
C SER A 145 -7.14 1.47 10.59
N SER A 146 -7.84 0.49 10.03
CA SER A 146 -7.54 -0.02 8.68
C SER A 146 -7.70 1.05 7.61
N ILE A 147 -8.75 1.86 7.68
CA ILE A 147 -8.95 2.99 6.77
C ILE A 147 -7.91 4.09 7.01
N ALA A 148 -7.61 4.40 8.27
CA ALA A 148 -6.60 5.40 8.62
C ALA A 148 -5.20 5.00 8.12
N ILE A 149 -4.81 3.72 8.26
CA ILE A 149 -3.56 3.19 7.71
C ILE A 149 -3.53 3.34 6.18
N ALA A 150 -4.64 3.01 5.50
CA ALA A 150 -4.74 3.15 4.05
C ALA A 150 -4.52 4.60 3.60
N LEU A 151 -5.13 5.56 4.27
CA LEU A 151 -5.00 6.99 3.92
C LEU A 151 -3.63 7.56 4.29
N LEU A 152 -3.15 7.29 5.50
CA LEU A 152 -1.84 7.78 5.96
C LEU A 152 -0.69 7.15 5.17
N GLY A 153 -0.85 5.92 4.69
CA GLY A 153 0.14 5.23 3.86
C GLY A 153 0.53 6.00 2.60
N PHE A 154 -0.36 6.82 2.05
CA PHE A 154 -0.04 7.70 0.92
C PHE A 154 0.85 8.90 1.28
N LEU A 155 1.03 9.21 2.55
CA LEU A 155 1.74 10.41 2.99
C LEU A 155 3.16 10.13 3.50
N VAL A 156 3.60 8.87 3.51
CA VAL A 156 4.84 8.48 4.22
C VAL A 156 5.91 7.88 3.32
N TRP A 157 5.74 7.85 2.00
CA TRP A 157 6.69 7.21 1.07
C TRP A 157 8.12 7.74 1.19
N GLY A 158 8.30 9.00 1.61
CA GLY A 158 9.60 9.66 1.64
C GLY A 158 10.59 9.06 2.63
N HIS A 159 10.15 8.24 3.61
CA HIS A 159 11.09 7.56 4.50
C HIS A 159 11.93 6.47 3.78
N HIS A 160 11.53 6.05 2.58
CA HIS A 160 12.36 5.21 1.70
C HIS A 160 13.46 5.99 0.98
N MET A 161 13.48 7.31 1.11
CA MET A 161 14.35 8.20 0.34
C MET A 161 15.28 9.05 1.22
N PHE A 162 15.47 8.73 2.49
CA PHE A 162 16.31 9.52 3.40
C PHE A 162 17.76 9.63 2.95
N THR A 163 18.25 8.69 2.16
CA THR A 163 19.61 8.70 1.60
C THR A 163 19.69 9.28 0.19
N SER A 164 18.58 9.79 -0.37
CA SER A 164 18.54 10.36 -1.73
C SER A 164 18.97 11.84 -1.81
N GLY A 165 19.48 12.41 -0.72
CA GLY A 165 19.86 13.81 -0.67
C GLY A 165 18.72 14.76 -0.23
N MET A 166 17.69 14.25 0.45
CA MET A 166 16.61 15.08 0.98
C MET A 166 17.11 16.10 1.99
N GLY A 167 16.54 17.32 1.94
CA GLY A 167 16.82 18.36 2.90
C GLY A 167 16.38 17.98 4.33
N PRO A 168 17.01 18.55 5.39
CA PRO A 168 16.71 18.21 6.79
C PRO A 168 15.24 18.41 7.17
N LEU A 169 14.60 19.47 6.69
CA LEU A 169 13.19 19.75 6.96
C LEU A 169 12.29 18.65 6.40
N THR A 170 12.51 18.25 5.16
CA THR A 170 11.75 17.19 4.50
C THR A 170 11.91 15.85 5.23
N THR A 171 13.13 15.54 5.67
CA THR A 171 13.43 14.35 6.48
C THR A 171 12.64 14.35 7.80
N ILE A 172 12.59 15.48 8.50
CA ILE A 172 11.82 15.61 9.75
C ILE A 172 10.34 15.42 9.49
N ILE A 173 9.79 16.03 8.42
CA ILE A 173 8.37 15.90 8.06
C ILE A 173 8.00 14.44 7.79
N PHE A 174 8.75 13.73 6.93
CA PHE A 174 8.47 12.33 6.63
C PHE A 174 8.69 11.41 7.82
N SER A 175 9.63 11.73 8.71
CA SER A 175 9.80 11.00 9.97
C SER A 175 8.57 11.16 10.88
N ALA A 176 8.08 12.38 11.06
CA ALA A 176 6.90 12.66 11.88
C ALA A 176 5.64 11.98 11.30
N LEU A 177 5.44 12.03 9.99
CA LEU A 177 4.34 11.35 9.32
C LEU A 177 4.42 9.83 9.50
N THR A 178 5.60 9.24 9.39
CA THR A 178 5.84 7.81 9.63
C THR A 178 5.49 7.41 11.07
N PHE A 179 5.87 8.22 12.05
CA PHE A 179 5.45 8.03 13.44
C PHE A 179 3.94 8.07 13.61
N THR A 180 3.25 8.94 12.88
CA THR A 180 1.80 9.06 12.94
C THR A 180 1.10 7.78 12.49
N VAL A 181 1.61 7.10 11.46
CA VAL A 181 1.07 5.80 11.01
C VAL A 181 1.19 4.72 12.09
N SER A 182 2.20 4.80 12.96
CA SER A 182 2.38 3.82 14.03
C SER A 182 1.23 3.80 15.05
N VAL A 183 0.44 4.86 15.15
CA VAL A 183 -0.69 4.95 16.09
C VAL A 183 -1.84 4.01 15.69
N PRO A 184 -2.41 4.05 14.48
CA PRO A 184 -3.43 3.10 14.06
C PRO A 184 -2.88 1.67 13.94
N ASP A 185 -1.62 1.49 13.52
CA ASP A 185 -0.98 0.19 13.41
C ASP A 185 -0.84 -0.51 14.76
N ARG A 186 -0.30 0.18 15.78
CA ARG A 186 -0.21 -0.36 17.15
C ARG A 186 -1.57 -0.68 17.75
N LYS A 187 -2.61 0.09 17.44
CA LYS A 187 -3.96 -0.20 17.93
C LYS A 187 -4.49 -1.50 17.36
N SER A 188 -4.34 -1.74 16.07
CA SER A 188 -4.74 -3.01 15.44
C SER A 188 -3.99 -4.19 16.06
N THR A 189 -2.68 -4.10 16.19
CA THR A 189 -1.84 -5.18 16.71
C THR A 189 -2.06 -5.42 18.21
N ARG A 190 -2.16 -4.37 19.01
CA ARG A 190 -2.26 -4.48 20.48
C ARG A 190 -3.64 -4.93 20.94
N LEU A 191 -4.71 -4.51 20.29
CA LEU A 191 -6.05 -5.00 20.57
C LEU A 191 -6.18 -6.49 20.26
N ASN A 192 -5.55 -6.97 19.20
CA ASN A 192 -5.50 -8.39 18.86
C ASN A 192 -4.68 -9.20 19.86
N SER A 193 -3.52 -8.71 20.31
CA SER A 193 -2.66 -9.41 21.28
C SER A 193 -3.24 -9.47 22.71
N SER A 194 -3.97 -8.43 23.14
CA SER A 194 -4.63 -8.45 24.45
C SER A 194 -5.74 -9.51 24.54
N HIS A 195 -6.39 -9.84 23.42
CA HIS A 195 -7.34 -10.95 23.34
C HIS A 195 -6.68 -12.31 23.44
N ALA A 196 -5.51 -12.48 22.82
CA ALA A 196 -4.75 -13.73 22.92
C ALA A 196 -4.31 -14.01 24.38
N ASN A 197 -3.86 -12.98 25.11
CA ASN A 197 -3.43 -13.13 26.50
C ASN A 197 -4.57 -13.41 27.50
N ILE A 198 -5.80 -13.00 27.22
CA ILE A 198 -6.96 -13.28 28.08
C ILE A 198 -7.46 -14.73 27.91
N SER A 199 -7.04 -15.45 26.89
CA SER A 199 -7.43 -16.84 26.68
C SER A 199 -6.67 -17.85 27.53
N TYR A 200 -5.62 -17.43 28.25
CA TYR A 200 -4.82 -18.28 29.15
C TYR A 200 -5.07 -17.98 30.66
N ALA A 201 -6.02 -17.15 31.00
CA ALA A 201 -6.49 -16.88 32.34
C ALA A 201 -7.91 -17.43 32.55
#